data_319685259b1b426b511d241cd4744943
#
_entry.id   319685259b1b426b511d241cd4744943
#
_cell.length_a   1.000
_cell.length_b   1.000
_cell.length_c   1.000
_cell.angle_alpha   90.00
_cell.angle_beta   90.00
_cell.angle_gamma   90.00
#
_symmetry.space_group_name_H-M   'P 1'
#
loop_
_entity.id
_entity.type
_entity.pdbx_description
1 polymer ?
#
loop_
_entity_poly.entity_id
_entity_poly.type
_entity_poly.pdbx_seq_one_letter_code
_entity_poly.pdbx_strand_id
1 'polypeptide(L)'
;KSSEDLLYAIGIGDQMPMVIAKRLVVVQDLSDLDKSTKLSSLPIKGTEGMVLHFAECCQPIPGDNIVGRFQQGRGILVHASDCSMIKKVRGNPEQFISLCWDEHVQGEFWVDITVDVANQRGVLAALATTISEAESNIGNISVDPRDGRHNAVTFSISVTNRSHLARVMRRLRSNKVVLRLYRKKSGD
;
A
#
# COMPACT_ATOMS: atom_id res chain seq x y z
N LYS A 1 13.02 -27.81 -9.70
CA LYS A 1 12.27 -28.48 -8.64
C LYS A 1 11.40 -29.56 -9.30
N SER A 2 11.32 -30.74 -8.71
CA SER A 2 10.48 -31.85 -9.20
C SER A 2 8.99 -31.52 -9.04
N SER A 3 8.13 -32.18 -9.84
CA SER A 3 6.67 -32.11 -9.66
C SER A 3 6.23 -32.58 -8.27
N GLU A 4 6.94 -33.53 -7.69
CA GLU A 4 6.69 -34.03 -6.34
C GLU A 4 7.01 -32.99 -5.26
N ASP A 5 8.12 -32.24 -5.38
CA ASP A 5 8.45 -31.14 -4.47
C ASP A 5 7.37 -30.04 -4.51
N LEU A 6 6.79 -29.82 -5.69
CA LEU A 6 5.71 -28.85 -5.87
C LEU A 6 4.42 -29.30 -5.18
N LEU A 7 4.02 -30.56 -5.39
CA LEU A 7 2.84 -31.15 -4.75
C LEU A 7 3.00 -31.21 -3.23
N TYR A 8 4.19 -31.54 -2.74
CA TYR A 8 4.49 -31.50 -1.31
C TYR A 8 4.34 -30.09 -0.73
N ALA A 9 4.93 -29.07 -1.41
CA ALA A 9 4.82 -27.67 -0.99
C ALA A 9 3.36 -27.18 -0.98
N ILE A 10 2.52 -27.65 -1.90
CA ILE A 10 1.08 -27.39 -1.90
C ILE A 10 0.42 -28.07 -0.69
N GLY A 11 0.76 -29.34 -0.43
CA GLY A 11 0.14 -30.13 0.64
C GLY A 11 0.41 -29.58 2.04
N ILE A 12 1.59 -29.02 2.30
CA ILE A 12 1.95 -28.38 3.58
C ILE A 12 1.54 -26.90 3.66
N GLY A 13 0.88 -26.35 2.60
CA GLY A 13 0.43 -24.96 2.55
C GLY A 13 1.55 -23.92 2.33
N ASP A 14 2.74 -24.36 1.95
CA ASP A 14 3.87 -23.47 1.63
C ASP A 14 3.66 -22.73 0.29
N GLN A 15 2.90 -23.33 -0.62
CA GLN A 15 2.49 -22.73 -1.87
C GLN A 15 0.97 -22.93 -2.14
N MET A 16 0.34 -21.87 -2.62
CA MET A 16 -1.09 -21.95 -2.96
C MET A 16 -1.31 -22.57 -4.35
N PRO A 17 -2.18 -23.60 -4.48
CA PRO A 17 -2.45 -24.29 -5.74
C PRO A 17 -2.81 -23.36 -6.88
N MET A 18 -3.65 -22.35 -6.60
CA MET A 18 -4.14 -21.40 -7.60
C MET A 18 -3.03 -20.49 -8.17
N VAL A 19 -2.05 -20.12 -7.35
CA VAL A 19 -0.91 -19.30 -7.79
C VAL A 19 -0.01 -20.09 -8.72
N ILE A 20 0.20 -21.38 -8.39
CA ILE A 20 0.96 -22.30 -9.24
C ILE A 20 0.22 -22.51 -10.56
N ALA A 21 -1.10 -22.78 -10.51
CA ALA A 21 -1.91 -22.95 -11.71
C ALA A 21 -1.84 -21.71 -12.64
N LYS A 22 -1.97 -20.50 -12.09
CA LYS A 22 -1.84 -19.26 -12.87
C LYS A 22 -0.44 -19.05 -13.44
N ARG A 23 0.62 -19.43 -12.72
CA ARG A 23 1.99 -19.39 -13.24
C ARG A 23 2.22 -20.39 -14.36
N LEU A 24 1.65 -21.58 -14.25
CA LEU A 24 1.75 -22.63 -15.30
C LEU A 24 0.99 -22.23 -16.55
N VAL A 25 -0.20 -21.66 -16.43
CA VAL A 25 -0.99 -21.15 -17.57
C VAL A 25 -0.25 -20.04 -18.31
N VAL A 26 0.35 -19.09 -17.59
CA VAL A 26 1.15 -18.02 -18.21
C VAL A 26 2.35 -18.55 -18.98
N VAL A 27 2.98 -19.64 -18.52
CA VAL A 27 4.12 -20.27 -19.22
C VAL A 27 3.68 -20.99 -20.51
N GLN A 28 2.48 -21.57 -20.53
CA GLN A 28 1.93 -22.22 -21.73
C GLN A 28 1.50 -21.21 -22.81
N ASP A 29 0.97 -20.05 -22.41
CA ASP A 29 0.56 -18.99 -23.34
C ASP A 29 1.74 -18.22 -23.95
N LEU A 30 2.95 -18.35 -23.37
CA LEU A 30 4.17 -17.69 -23.89
C LEU A 30 4.78 -18.39 -25.13
N SER A 31 4.30 -19.58 -25.52
CA SER A 31 4.78 -20.26 -26.73
C SER A 31 4.11 -19.76 -28.02
N ASP A 32 2.99 -19.01 -27.94
CA ASP A 32 2.18 -18.66 -29.11
C ASP A 32 1.78 -17.17 -29.24
N LEU A 33 2.24 -16.28 -28.37
CA LEU A 33 1.84 -14.87 -28.45
C LEU A 33 3.02 -13.90 -28.37
N ASP A 34 3.10 -13.13 -29.46
CA ASP A 34 3.94 -11.95 -29.71
C ASP A 34 3.98 -10.94 -28.53
N LYS A 35 5.17 -10.59 -28.13
CA LYS A 35 5.76 -9.38 -27.53
C LYS A 35 4.91 -8.30 -26.81
N SER A 36 3.74 -8.57 -26.24
CA SER A 36 3.05 -7.55 -25.42
C SER A 36 2.27 -8.07 -24.22
N THR A 37 2.47 -9.31 -23.79
CA THR A 37 1.77 -9.84 -22.63
C THR A 37 2.48 -9.39 -21.35
N LYS A 38 2.02 -8.26 -20.79
CA LYS A 38 2.27 -7.91 -19.40
C LYS A 38 1.90 -9.13 -18.56
N LEU A 39 2.84 -9.62 -17.73
CA LEU A 39 2.54 -10.64 -16.71
C LEU A 39 1.19 -10.28 -16.08
N SER A 40 0.22 -11.17 -16.21
CA SER A 40 -1.12 -10.94 -15.68
C SER A 40 -1.03 -10.76 -14.18
N SER A 41 -1.13 -9.50 -13.75
CA SER A 41 -1.23 -9.13 -12.34
C SER A 41 -2.58 -9.62 -11.83
N LEU A 42 -2.62 -10.22 -10.63
CA LEU A 42 -3.88 -10.55 -9.99
C LEU A 42 -4.58 -9.23 -9.59
N PRO A 43 -5.81 -8.98 -10.05
CA PRO A 43 -6.58 -7.87 -9.53
C PRO A 43 -6.86 -8.11 -8.04
N ILE A 44 -6.80 -7.09 -7.21
CA ILE A 44 -7.10 -7.23 -5.78
C ILE A 44 -8.54 -7.67 -5.58
N LYS A 45 -9.44 -7.20 -6.41
CA LYS A 45 -10.85 -7.59 -6.43
C LYS A 45 -10.99 -8.84 -7.30
N GLY A 46 -11.50 -9.93 -6.73
CA GLY A 46 -11.69 -11.20 -7.45
C GLY A 46 -10.53 -12.18 -7.35
N THR A 47 -9.72 -12.08 -6.35
CA THR A 47 -8.71 -13.10 -5.99
C THR A 47 -9.35 -14.34 -5.38
N GLU A 48 -10.50 -14.75 -5.91
CA GLU A 48 -11.17 -16.05 -5.74
C GLU A 48 -10.80 -16.78 -4.43
N GLY A 49 -11.28 -16.24 -3.29
CA GLY A 49 -11.10 -16.89 -1.98
C GLY A 49 -9.74 -16.66 -1.30
N MET A 50 -8.84 -15.87 -1.87
CA MET A 50 -7.62 -15.48 -1.18
C MET A 50 -7.89 -14.33 -0.20
N VAL A 51 -7.42 -14.48 1.03
CA VAL A 51 -7.47 -13.40 2.03
C VAL A 51 -6.37 -12.40 1.72
N LEU A 52 -6.77 -11.14 1.52
CA LEU A 52 -5.85 -10.03 1.29
C LEU A 52 -5.75 -9.18 2.54
N HIS A 53 -4.53 -8.87 2.96
CA HIS A 53 -4.23 -7.93 4.03
C HIS A 53 -3.39 -6.79 3.48
N PHE A 54 -3.67 -5.56 3.90
CA PHE A 54 -2.84 -4.41 3.56
C PHE A 54 -1.76 -4.21 4.61
N ALA A 55 -0.53 -4.01 4.17
CA ALA A 55 0.61 -3.85 5.05
C ALA A 55 0.58 -2.49 5.75
N GLU A 56 0.61 -2.49 7.08
CA GLU A 56 0.64 -1.27 7.91
C GLU A 56 1.90 -0.43 7.68
N CYS A 57 3.01 -1.08 7.31
CA CYS A 57 4.30 -0.40 7.09
C CYS A 57 4.31 0.58 5.92
N CYS A 58 3.42 0.45 4.94
CA CYS A 58 3.37 1.31 3.76
C CYS A 58 1.96 1.74 3.37
N GLN A 59 0.94 1.16 4.02
CA GLN A 59 -0.48 1.52 3.88
C GLN A 59 -0.86 1.79 2.41
N PRO A 60 -0.77 0.76 1.51
CA PRO A 60 -1.01 0.97 0.09
C PRO A 60 -2.45 1.40 -0.17
N ILE A 61 -2.63 2.36 -1.07
CA ILE A 61 -3.94 2.91 -1.45
C ILE A 61 -4.16 2.78 -2.96
N PRO A 62 -5.41 2.77 -3.45
CA PRO A 62 -5.70 2.71 -4.89
C PRO A 62 -4.95 3.78 -5.68
N GLY A 63 -4.28 3.33 -6.76
CA GLY A 63 -3.39 4.15 -7.58
C GLY A 63 -1.89 4.07 -7.20
N ASP A 64 -1.54 3.40 -6.09
CA ASP A 64 -0.15 3.02 -5.82
C ASP A 64 0.23 1.77 -6.64
N ASN A 65 1.49 1.65 -7.03
CA ASN A 65 2.00 0.37 -7.53
C ASN A 65 2.13 -0.60 -6.36
N ILE A 66 1.57 -1.81 -6.49
CA ILE A 66 1.49 -2.77 -5.40
C ILE A 66 2.12 -4.11 -5.76
N VAL A 67 2.53 -4.83 -4.73
CA VAL A 67 3.06 -6.17 -4.79
C VAL A 67 2.51 -6.99 -3.63
N GLY A 68 2.10 -8.22 -3.89
CA GLY A 68 1.68 -9.17 -2.87
C GLY A 68 2.86 -9.99 -2.38
N ARG A 69 2.94 -10.20 -1.07
CA ARG A 69 3.84 -11.16 -0.45
C ARG A 69 3.03 -12.29 0.17
N PHE A 70 3.37 -13.53 -0.17
CA PHE A 70 2.74 -14.68 0.47
C PHE A 70 3.14 -14.78 1.93
N GLN A 71 2.12 -14.98 2.78
CA GLN A 71 2.30 -15.34 4.18
C GLN A 71 1.60 -16.67 4.44
N GLN A 72 2.38 -17.67 4.86
CA GLN A 72 1.85 -18.99 5.18
C GLN A 72 0.74 -18.91 6.22
N GLY A 73 -0.42 -19.49 5.93
CA GLY A 73 -1.60 -19.47 6.79
C GLY A 73 -2.35 -18.13 6.90
N ARG A 74 -1.87 -17.05 6.27
CA ARG A 74 -2.49 -15.72 6.35
C ARG A 74 -2.91 -15.12 5.00
N GLY A 75 -2.59 -15.78 3.89
CA GLY A 75 -2.93 -15.27 2.56
C GLY A 75 -1.86 -14.34 1.97
N ILE A 76 -2.29 -13.25 1.34
CA ILE A 76 -1.41 -12.31 0.65
C ILE A 76 -1.37 -11.00 1.41
N LEU A 77 -0.17 -10.58 1.81
CA LEU A 77 0.08 -9.26 2.37
C LEU A 77 0.45 -8.29 1.23
N VAL A 78 -0.39 -7.30 1.01
CA VAL A 78 -0.23 -6.29 -0.06
C VAL A 78 0.63 -5.14 0.42
N HIS A 79 1.71 -4.87 -0.29
CA HIS A 79 2.62 -3.75 -0.03
C HIS A 79 2.65 -2.79 -1.21
N ALA A 80 3.01 -1.54 -0.95
CA ALA A 80 3.48 -0.66 -2.02
C ALA A 80 4.82 -1.18 -2.57
N SER A 81 5.01 -1.15 -3.89
CA SER A 81 6.19 -1.72 -4.56
C SER A 81 7.51 -1.03 -4.18
N ASP A 82 7.44 0.22 -3.69
CA ASP A 82 8.57 1.01 -3.20
C ASP A 82 8.83 0.88 -1.69
N CYS A 83 8.08 0.01 -0.99
CA CYS A 83 8.22 -0.22 0.43
C CYS A 83 9.63 -0.72 0.80
N SER A 84 10.22 -0.14 1.86
CA SER A 84 11.55 -0.50 2.36
C SER A 84 11.64 -1.96 2.80
N MET A 85 10.55 -2.50 3.36
CA MET A 85 10.46 -3.91 3.77
C MET A 85 10.54 -4.86 2.57
N ILE A 86 9.92 -4.51 1.45
CA ILE A 86 10.00 -5.29 0.21
C ILE A 86 11.40 -5.23 -0.40
N LYS A 87 12.04 -4.07 -0.37
CA LYS A 87 13.42 -3.91 -0.88
C LYS A 87 14.42 -4.76 -0.13
N LYS A 88 14.24 -4.93 1.19
CA LYS A 88 15.12 -5.76 2.04
C LYS A 88 14.97 -7.27 1.79
N VAL A 89 13.78 -7.72 1.34
CA VAL A 89 13.44 -9.16 1.21
C VAL A 89 13.54 -9.66 -0.24
N ARG A 90 14.00 -8.85 -1.18
CA ARG A 90 14.11 -9.19 -2.62
C ARG A 90 14.92 -10.47 -2.96
N GLY A 91 15.51 -11.15 -1.98
CA GLY A 91 16.29 -12.39 -2.18
C GLY A 91 15.48 -13.62 -2.62
N ASN A 92 14.14 -13.64 -2.48
CA ASN A 92 13.26 -14.77 -2.87
C ASN A 92 12.11 -14.30 -3.76
N PRO A 93 12.30 -14.18 -5.07
CA PRO A 93 11.26 -13.73 -6.00
C PRO A 93 10.00 -14.63 -6.01
N GLU A 94 10.12 -15.88 -5.60
CA GLU A 94 9.01 -16.85 -5.54
C GLU A 94 7.94 -16.48 -4.50
N GLN A 95 8.28 -15.66 -3.50
CA GLN A 95 7.34 -15.20 -2.46
C GLN A 95 6.50 -14.00 -2.88
N PHE A 96 6.78 -13.41 -4.04
CA PHE A 96 6.13 -12.21 -4.49
C PHE A 96 5.26 -12.45 -5.70
N ILE A 97 4.13 -11.75 -5.73
CA ILE A 97 3.19 -11.75 -6.84
C ILE A 97 2.88 -10.30 -7.23
N SER A 98 2.91 -10.04 -8.53
CA SER A 98 2.49 -8.73 -9.05
C SER A 98 0.98 -8.58 -8.91
N LEU A 99 0.56 -7.47 -8.33
CA LEU A 99 -0.84 -7.14 -8.12
C LEU A 99 -1.17 -5.81 -8.80
N CYS A 100 -2.41 -5.66 -9.25
CA CYS A 100 -2.97 -4.38 -9.67
C CYS A 100 -4.30 -4.11 -8.98
N TRP A 101 -4.59 -2.84 -8.76
CA TRP A 101 -5.88 -2.40 -8.27
C TRP A 101 -6.95 -2.63 -9.36
N ASP A 102 -8.11 -3.10 -8.92
CA ASP A 102 -9.29 -3.10 -9.80
C ASP A 102 -9.67 -1.64 -10.11
N GLU A 103 -10.13 -1.37 -11.33
CA GLU A 103 -10.55 -0.02 -11.76
C GLU A 103 -11.73 0.52 -10.96
N HIS A 104 -12.55 -0.36 -10.39
CA HIS A 104 -13.76 -0.04 -9.64
C HIS A 104 -13.61 -0.19 -8.13
N VAL A 105 -12.37 -0.19 -7.60
CA VAL A 105 -12.15 -0.26 -6.15
C VAL A 105 -12.85 0.90 -5.46
N GLN A 106 -13.85 0.57 -4.62
CA GLN A 106 -14.56 1.51 -3.78
C GLN A 106 -14.18 1.29 -2.32
N GLY A 107 -14.20 2.35 -1.54
CA GLY A 107 -13.93 2.30 -0.10
C GLY A 107 -12.98 3.39 0.36
N GLU A 108 -12.79 3.42 1.67
CA GLU A 108 -11.86 4.32 2.34
C GLU A 108 -10.60 3.55 2.75
N PHE A 109 -9.46 4.15 2.51
CA PHE A 109 -8.15 3.59 2.81
C PHE A 109 -7.42 4.53 3.75
N TRP A 110 -6.89 3.99 4.82
CA TRP A 110 -6.14 4.76 5.81
C TRP A 110 -4.69 4.98 5.37
N VAL A 111 -4.22 6.19 5.54
CA VAL A 111 -2.83 6.56 5.22
C VAL A 111 -2.31 7.58 6.21
N ASP A 112 -1.06 7.42 6.63
CA ASP A 112 -0.42 8.35 7.54
C ASP A 112 0.33 9.43 6.75
N ILE A 113 0.06 10.67 7.13
CA ILE A 113 0.80 11.85 6.65
C ILE A 113 1.44 12.56 7.83
N THR A 114 2.67 13.00 7.67
CA THR A 114 3.36 13.81 8.67
C THR A 114 3.49 15.24 8.16
N VAL A 115 3.15 16.18 9.03
CA VAL A 115 3.16 17.62 8.77
C VAL A 115 4.06 18.28 9.80
N ASP A 116 5.18 18.84 9.37
CA ASP A 116 6.03 19.69 10.21
C ASP A 116 5.42 21.09 10.22
N VAL A 117 5.11 21.61 11.39
CA VAL A 117 4.40 22.89 11.59
C VAL A 117 5.08 23.75 12.64
N ALA A 118 4.89 25.06 12.53
CA ALA A 118 5.23 25.96 13.60
C ALA A 118 4.36 25.72 14.84
N ASN A 119 4.96 25.70 16.03
CA ASN A 119 4.23 25.50 17.29
C ASN A 119 3.46 26.78 17.66
N GLN A 120 2.23 26.89 17.19
CA GLN A 120 1.34 28.03 17.39
C GLN A 120 -0.04 27.57 17.83
N ARG A 121 -0.75 28.42 18.57
CA ARG A 121 -2.13 28.16 18.97
C ARG A 121 -3.03 28.03 17.74
N GLY A 122 -3.94 27.05 17.76
CA GLY A 122 -4.91 26.83 16.70
C GLY A 122 -4.41 26.08 15.47
N VAL A 123 -3.11 25.72 15.37
CA VAL A 123 -2.55 25.01 14.22
C VAL A 123 -3.24 23.69 13.97
N LEU A 124 -3.46 22.87 15.00
CA LEU A 124 -4.14 21.58 14.86
C LEU A 124 -5.58 21.75 14.36
N ALA A 125 -6.29 22.75 14.87
CA ALA A 125 -7.65 23.06 14.43
C ALA A 125 -7.68 23.45 12.96
N ALA A 126 -6.78 24.33 12.51
CA ALA A 126 -6.68 24.73 11.11
C ALA A 126 -6.35 23.56 10.17
N LEU A 127 -5.45 22.67 10.57
CA LEU A 127 -5.12 21.48 9.78
C LEU A 127 -6.30 20.50 9.73
N ALA A 128 -6.96 20.25 10.86
CA ALA A 128 -8.13 19.35 10.92
C ALA A 128 -9.29 19.89 10.05
N THR A 129 -9.55 21.19 10.09
CA THR A 129 -10.55 21.83 9.19
C THR A 129 -10.17 21.61 7.73
N THR A 130 -8.91 21.84 7.35
CA THR A 130 -8.44 21.65 5.98
C THR A 130 -8.60 20.21 5.49
N ILE A 131 -8.33 19.22 6.37
CA ILE A 131 -8.52 17.79 6.07
C ILE A 131 -10.00 17.49 5.86
N SER A 132 -10.87 17.96 6.76
CA SER A 132 -12.32 17.77 6.68
C SER A 132 -12.91 18.40 5.41
N GLU A 133 -12.52 19.63 5.07
CA GLU A 133 -12.95 20.31 3.83
C GLU A 133 -12.48 19.59 2.56
N ALA A 134 -11.44 18.78 2.66
CA ALA A 134 -10.95 17.92 1.59
C ALA A 134 -11.67 16.56 1.53
N GLU A 135 -12.76 16.38 2.27
CA GLU A 135 -13.59 15.15 2.33
C GLU A 135 -12.80 13.94 2.86
N SER A 136 -11.93 14.17 3.84
CA SER A 136 -11.12 13.14 4.49
C SER A 136 -11.38 13.12 5.98
N ASN A 137 -11.57 11.93 6.56
CA ASN A 137 -11.71 11.74 8.00
C ASN A 137 -10.34 11.58 8.65
N ILE A 138 -10.27 11.94 9.94
CA ILE A 138 -9.09 11.77 10.78
C ILE A 138 -9.38 10.63 11.76
N GLY A 139 -8.60 9.55 11.69
CA GLY A 139 -8.70 8.41 12.60
C GLY A 139 -7.81 8.56 13.83
N ASN A 140 -6.61 9.10 13.64
CA ASN A 140 -5.66 9.30 14.75
C ASN A 140 -4.79 10.54 14.49
N ILE A 141 -4.32 11.15 15.59
CA ILE A 141 -3.39 12.28 15.57
C ILE A 141 -2.30 11.99 16.62
N SER A 142 -1.04 12.09 16.19
CA SER A 142 0.13 12.07 17.07
C SER A 142 0.91 13.36 16.90
N VAL A 143 1.36 13.94 18.01
CA VAL A 143 2.16 15.18 18.00
C VAL A 143 3.48 14.89 18.65
N ASP A 144 4.55 15.04 17.89
CA ASP A 144 5.93 14.88 18.35
C ASP A 144 6.62 16.24 18.39
N PRO A 145 6.89 16.80 19.60
CA PRO A 145 7.63 18.03 19.73
C PRO A 145 9.08 17.86 19.21
N ARG A 146 9.54 18.76 18.35
CA ARG A 146 10.90 18.70 17.79
C ARG A 146 11.89 19.56 18.58
N ASP A 147 11.65 20.86 18.63
CA ASP A 147 12.61 21.85 19.17
C ASP A 147 11.94 22.99 19.96
N GLY A 148 10.73 22.81 20.45
CA GLY A 148 9.91 23.81 21.14
C GLY A 148 9.32 24.89 20.21
N ARG A 149 9.87 25.09 19.01
CA ARG A 149 9.36 26.02 17.99
C ARG A 149 8.57 25.32 16.91
N HIS A 150 8.84 24.03 16.68
CA HIS A 150 8.24 23.21 15.64
C HIS A 150 7.75 21.89 16.22
N ASN A 151 6.65 21.41 15.67
CA ASN A 151 6.08 20.10 15.97
C ASN A 151 5.94 19.29 14.69
N ALA A 152 6.20 17.98 14.77
CA ALA A 152 5.79 17.04 13.75
C ALA A 152 4.44 16.47 14.15
N VAL A 153 3.42 16.69 13.33
CA VAL A 153 2.08 16.17 13.55
C VAL A 153 1.81 15.07 12.54
N THR A 154 1.57 13.86 13.00
CA THR A 154 1.18 12.75 12.17
C THR A 154 -0.33 12.56 12.25
N PHE A 155 -0.99 12.60 11.11
CA PHE A 155 -2.41 12.32 10.95
C PHE A 155 -2.59 10.99 10.24
N SER A 156 -3.40 10.10 10.79
CA SER A 156 -3.97 8.97 10.05
C SER A 156 -5.27 9.43 9.42
N ILE A 157 -5.31 9.51 8.10
CA ILE A 157 -6.44 10.05 7.34
C ILE A 157 -7.05 9.02 6.41
N SER A 158 -8.37 9.09 6.19
CA SER A 158 -9.06 8.26 5.19
C SER A 158 -9.03 8.92 3.82
N VAL A 159 -8.70 8.15 2.80
CA VAL A 159 -8.71 8.60 1.40
C VAL A 159 -9.28 7.51 0.50
N THR A 160 -9.87 7.88 -0.63
CA THR A 160 -10.41 6.91 -1.59
C THR A 160 -9.34 6.40 -2.56
N ASN A 161 -8.34 7.22 -2.88
CA ASN A 161 -7.28 6.89 -3.83
C ASN A 161 -6.11 7.89 -3.76
N ARG A 162 -5.09 7.65 -4.57
CA ARG A 162 -3.90 8.51 -4.66
C ARG A 162 -4.21 9.94 -5.12
N SER A 163 -5.19 10.14 -5.99
CA SER A 163 -5.60 11.47 -6.45
C SER A 163 -6.26 12.26 -5.33
N HIS A 164 -7.10 11.60 -4.51
CA HIS A 164 -7.69 12.19 -3.32
C HIS A 164 -6.60 12.58 -2.31
N LEU A 165 -5.67 11.68 -1.99
CA LEU A 165 -4.54 12.00 -1.12
C LEU A 165 -3.76 13.22 -1.62
N ALA A 166 -3.47 13.28 -2.92
CA ALA A 166 -2.76 14.41 -3.52
C ALA A 166 -3.53 15.73 -3.36
N ARG A 167 -4.86 15.71 -3.46
CA ARG A 167 -5.74 16.88 -3.22
C ARG A 167 -5.65 17.34 -1.76
N VAL A 168 -5.78 16.42 -0.80
CA VAL A 168 -5.63 16.72 0.63
C VAL A 168 -4.26 17.34 0.91
N MET A 169 -3.19 16.69 0.46
CA MET A 169 -1.83 17.19 0.67
C MET A 169 -1.58 18.56 0.03
N ARG A 170 -2.16 18.83 -1.14
CA ARG A 170 -2.04 20.16 -1.79
C ARG A 170 -2.72 21.25 -0.96
N ARG A 171 -3.93 20.98 -0.44
CA ARG A 171 -4.64 21.92 0.43
C ARG A 171 -3.87 22.19 1.74
N LEU A 172 -3.33 21.14 2.36
CA LEU A 172 -2.51 21.32 3.56
C LEU A 172 -1.26 22.15 3.28
N ARG A 173 -0.57 21.94 2.15
CA ARG A 173 0.63 22.73 1.77
C ARG A 173 0.33 24.22 1.52
N SER A 174 -0.89 24.58 1.16
CA SER A 174 -1.27 25.99 0.99
C SER A 174 -1.42 26.74 2.31
N ASN A 175 -1.47 26.03 3.44
CA ASN A 175 -1.53 26.64 4.75
C ASN A 175 -0.15 27.16 5.18
N LYS A 176 -0.06 28.45 5.51
CA LYS A 176 1.20 29.15 5.86
C LYS A 176 1.95 28.55 7.06
N VAL A 177 1.26 27.82 7.92
CA VAL A 177 1.86 27.19 9.10
C VAL A 177 2.57 25.88 8.80
N VAL A 178 2.37 25.31 7.59
CA VAL A 178 2.96 24.05 7.13
C VAL A 178 4.35 24.32 6.57
N LEU A 179 5.36 23.76 7.20
CA LEU A 179 6.76 23.86 6.78
C LEU A 179 7.14 22.72 5.83
N ARG A 180 6.71 21.48 6.18
CA ARG A 180 6.98 20.29 5.42
C ARG A 180 5.80 19.35 5.53
N LEU A 181 5.51 18.61 4.46
CA LEU A 181 4.44 17.62 4.43
C LEU A 181 4.87 16.42 3.58
N TYR A 182 4.74 15.23 4.14
CA TYR A 182 5.06 13.97 3.45
C TYR A 182 4.15 12.83 3.93
N ARG A 183 3.96 11.84 3.06
CA ARG A 183 3.32 10.57 3.43
C ARG A 183 4.32 9.76 4.23
N LYS A 184 3.93 9.32 5.44
CA LYS A 184 4.78 8.48 6.28
C LYS A 184 4.90 7.10 5.61
N LYS A 185 6.14 6.66 5.37
CA LYS A 185 6.46 5.29 4.97
C LYS A 185 7.33 4.71 6.07
N SER A 186 7.02 3.49 6.53
CA SER A 186 7.87 2.84 7.55
C SER A 186 9.27 2.63 7.00
N GLY A 187 10.22 3.33 7.56
CA GLY A 187 11.63 3.31 7.17
C GLY A 187 12.27 4.69 7.06
N ASP A 188 11.49 5.75 7.31
CA ASP A 188 11.98 7.11 7.56
C ASP A 188 12.03 7.42 9.06
#